data_d683c8ada397960336cc6cd4aaff45cb
#
_entry.id   d683c8ada397960336cc6cd4aaff45cb
#
_cell.length_a   1.000
_cell.length_b   1.000
_cell.length_c   1.000
_cell.angle_alpha   90.00
_cell.angle_beta   90.00
_cell.angle_gamma   90.00
#
_symmetry.space_group_name_H-M   'P 1'
#
loop_
_entity.id
_entity.type
_entity.pdbx_description
1 polymer ?
#
loop_
_entity_poly.entity_id
_entity_poly.type
_entity_poly.pdbx_seq_one_letter_code
_entity_poly.pdbx_strand_id
1 'polypeptide(L)'
;VIQWQWSDYNPVTSVTDAKVRCNGGKSATQSATAAPGDTISATWQQWTHSQGPIIVWLYKCAGAFSACDGSGSNWFKIDEGGFSGDGVKVFLDSEKPSGWEIAKLVGGNKQWSSKIPAGLAAGNYLVRHELIALHQANSPQFYPECAQLVITGTGSAQPDASFKTSIPGYAKQNDANIKVSKNGSYLWQKKGLRSLR
;
A
#
# COMPACT_ATOMS: atom_id res chain seq x y z
N VAL A 1 3.74 -14.03 -14.61
CA VAL A 1 3.09 -13.01 -13.79
C VAL A 1 4.14 -12.04 -13.24
N ILE A 2 3.76 -10.79 -13.06
CA ILE A 2 4.62 -9.72 -12.52
C ILE A 2 4.54 -9.60 -11.00
N GLN A 3 3.47 -10.15 -10.43
CA GLN A 3 3.19 -10.12 -9.00
C GLN A 3 4.00 -11.18 -8.26
N TRP A 4 4.51 -10.83 -7.10
CA TRP A 4 5.19 -11.77 -6.21
C TRP A 4 4.21 -12.81 -5.69
N GLN A 5 4.63 -14.05 -5.62
CA GLN A 5 3.79 -15.15 -5.17
C GLN A 5 4.01 -15.38 -3.67
N TRP A 6 2.93 -15.33 -2.91
CA TRP A 6 2.89 -15.62 -1.48
C TRP A 6 2.23 -16.98 -1.22
N SER A 7 2.44 -17.54 -0.03
CA SER A 7 2.06 -18.92 0.29
C SER A 7 0.60 -19.08 0.73
N ASP A 8 -0.02 -18.04 1.26
CA ASP A 8 -1.37 -18.11 1.83
C ASP A 8 -2.05 -16.74 1.83
N TYR A 9 -3.37 -16.72 2.10
CA TYR A 9 -4.19 -15.50 2.15
C TYR A 9 -4.40 -14.96 3.56
N ASN A 10 -3.65 -15.46 4.56
CA ASN A 10 -3.76 -14.96 5.92
C ASN A 10 -3.22 -13.53 6.00
N PRO A 11 -3.87 -12.64 6.78
CA PRO A 11 -3.36 -11.30 7.00
C PRO A 11 -2.05 -11.33 7.80
N VAL A 12 -1.20 -10.36 7.53
CA VAL A 12 -0.14 -9.99 8.47
C VAL A 12 -0.77 -9.19 9.59
N THR A 13 -0.56 -9.56 10.85
CA THR A 13 -1.21 -8.94 12.02
C THR A 13 -0.30 -8.01 12.81
N SER A 14 0.99 -7.98 12.47
CA SER A 14 1.96 -7.06 13.06
C SER A 14 2.61 -6.19 12.00
N VAL A 15 2.55 -4.87 12.20
CA VAL A 15 3.22 -3.89 11.32
C VAL A 15 4.75 -3.97 11.37
N THR A 16 5.29 -4.68 12.37
CA THR A 16 6.73 -4.90 12.54
C THR A 16 7.21 -6.25 11.97
N ASP A 17 6.29 -7.11 11.54
CA ASP A 17 6.64 -8.37 10.88
C ASP A 17 7.27 -8.09 9.51
N ALA A 18 8.33 -8.80 9.15
CA ALA A 18 8.98 -8.68 7.86
C ALA A 18 8.03 -8.98 6.68
N LYS A 19 7.02 -9.82 6.89
CA LYS A 19 5.98 -10.13 5.89
C LYS A 19 5.17 -8.89 5.49
N VAL A 20 5.08 -7.85 6.33
CA VAL A 20 4.36 -6.63 5.98
C VAL A 20 4.95 -5.91 4.76
N ARG A 21 6.16 -6.26 4.34
CA ARG A 21 6.79 -5.70 3.13
C ARG A 21 6.07 -6.17 1.87
N CYS A 22 6.04 -7.47 1.60
CA CYS A 22 5.46 -8.07 0.39
C CYS A 22 4.81 -9.43 0.68
N ASN A 23 4.15 -9.58 1.84
CA ASN A 23 3.45 -10.80 2.27
C ASN A 23 4.33 -12.07 2.30
N GLY A 24 5.63 -11.92 2.52
CA GLY A 24 6.58 -13.04 2.41
C GLY A 24 6.72 -13.60 0.99
N GLY A 25 6.25 -12.87 -0.01
CA GLY A 25 6.27 -13.28 -1.40
C GLY A 25 7.67 -13.43 -1.98
N LYS A 26 7.76 -14.25 -3.02
CA LYS A 26 8.98 -14.46 -3.81
C LYS A 26 8.95 -13.61 -5.08
N SER A 27 10.11 -13.11 -5.46
CA SER A 27 10.32 -12.34 -6.70
C SER A 27 9.68 -13.03 -7.90
N ALA A 28 8.96 -12.27 -8.71
CA ALA A 28 8.35 -12.76 -9.94
C ALA A 28 9.41 -12.96 -11.04
N THR A 29 9.06 -13.79 -12.02
CA THR A 29 9.91 -14.03 -13.19
C THR A 29 9.73 -12.99 -14.30
N GLN A 30 8.67 -12.17 -14.21
CA GLN A 30 8.30 -11.17 -15.21
C GLN A 30 8.16 -9.80 -14.55
N SER A 31 8.17 -8.76 -15.38
CA SER A 31 7.88 -7.38 -15.00
C SER A 31 6.97 -6.73 -16.04
N ALA A 32 6.22 -5.71 -15.64
CA ALA A 32 5.53 -4.83 -16.57
C ALA A 32 6.38 -3.58 -16.83
N THR A 33 6.11 -2.91 -17.94
CA THR A 33 6.74 -1.64 -18.30
C THR A 33 5.73 -0.52 -18.19
N ALA A 34 6.15 0.63 -17.67
CA ALA A 34 5.35 1.84 -17.60
C ALA A 34 6.23 3.08 -17.70
N ALA A 35 5.65 4.21 -18.07
CA ALA A 35 6.31 5.51 -18.10
C ALA A 35 5.86 6.41 -16.95
N PRO A 36 6.66 7.44 -16.57
CA PRO A 36 6.20 8.48 -15.65
C PRO A 36 4.91 9.14 -16.16
N GLY A 37 3.92 9.28 -15.28
CA GLY A 37 2.59 9.78 -15.60
C GLY A 37 1.56 8.73 -16.02
N ASP A 38 1.99 7.51 -16.33
CA ASP A 38 1.09 6.38 -16.61
C ASP A 38 0.26 6.02 -15.38
N THR A 39 -0.88 5.40 -15.63
CA THR A 39 -1.74 4.84 -14.58
C THR A 39 -1.45 3.35 -14.42
N ILE A 40 -1.17 2.93 -13.21
CA ILE A 40 -1.10 1.52 -12.83
C ILE A 40 -2.37 1.15 -12.07
N SER A 41 -2.88 -0.06 -12.30
CA SER A 41 -4.08 -0.55 -11.65
C SER A 41 -3.83 -1.92 -11.03
N ALA A 42 -4.23 -2.06 -9.77
CA ALA A 42 -4.31 -3.35 -9.09
C ALA A 42 -5.76 -3.81 -9.04
N THR A 43 -5.99 -5.09 -9.29
CA THR A 43 -7.32 -5.70 -9.20
C THR A 43 -7.25 -6.90 -8.27
N TRP A 44 -8.12 -6.93 -7.26
CA TRP A 44 -8.25 -8.04 -6.33
C TRP A 44 -9.37 -8.98 -6.82
N GLN A 45 -9.07 -10.25 -6.88
CA GLN A 45 -10.07 -11.26 -7.23
C GLN A 45 -11.20 -11.30 -6.19
N GLN A 46 -10.83 -11.16 -4.91
CA GLN A 46 -11.76 -11.13 -3.80
C GLN A 46 -11.31 -10.10 -2.76
N TRP A 47 -12.25 -9.30 -2.27
CA TRP A 47 -12.07 -8.41 -1.15
C TRP A 47 -13.40 -8.17 -0.44
N THR A 48 -13.44 -8.32 0.88
CA THR A 48 -14.70 -8.29 1.68
C THR A 48 -14.69 -7.26 2.80
N HIS A 49 -13.51 -6.74 3.19
CA HIS A 49 -13.42 -5.79 4.29
C HIS A 49 -13.64 -4.36 3.79
N SER A 50 -14.62 -3.66 4.38
CA SER A 50 -15.00 -2.30 3.96
C SER A 50 -14.37 -1.18 4.80
N GLN A 51 -13.70 -1.50 5.91
CA GLN A 51 -13.07 -0.53 6.80
C GLN A 51 -11.56 -0.55 6.67
N GLY A 52 -10.98 0.61 6.42
CA GLY A 52 -9.54 0.79 6.37
C GLY A 52 -9.04 1.55 5.15
N PRO A 53 -7.76 1.93 5.16
CA PRO A 53 -7.12 2.62 4.05
C PRO A 53 -6.55 1.65 3.01
N ILE A 54 -6.31 2.19 1.81
CA ILE A 54 -5.41 1.65 0.81
C ILE A 54 -4.21 2.57 0.65
N ILE A 55 -3.01 2.02 0.50
CA ILE A 55 -1.78 2.78 0.33
C ILE A 55 -0.97 2.14 -0.79
N VAL A 56 -0.41 2.98 -1.68
CA VAL A 56 0.44 2.54 -2.78
C VAL A 56 1.83 3.12 -2.65
N TRP A 57 2.80 2.23 -2.69
CA TRP A 57 4.21 2.54 -2.51
C TRP A 57 5.03 2.11 -3.71
N LEU A 58 6.11 2.83 -3.97
CA LEU A 58 7.17 2.38 -4.86
C LEU A 58 8.48 2.22 -4.08
N TYR A 59 9.30 1.26 -4.52
CA TYR A 59 10.66 1.05 -4.05
C TYR A 59 11.59 0.96 -5.25
N LYS A 60 12.58 1.83 -5.35
CA LYS A 60 13.56 1.76 -6.44
C LYS A 60 14.61 0.71 -6.11
N CYS A 61 14.69 -0.33 -6.92
CA CYS A 61 15.74 -1.35 -6.85
C CYS A 61 17.09 -0.78 -7.29
N ALA A 62 18.16 -1.21 -6.64
CA ALA A 62 19.52 -0.83 -7.05
C ALA A 62 19.99 -1.55 -8.33
N GLY A 63 19.35 -2.65 -8.71
CA GLY A 63 19.71 -3.48 -9.85
C GLY A 63 18.60 -4.42 -10.27
N ALA A 64 18.94 -5.65 -10.58
CA ALA A 64 18.00 -6.68 -11.03
C ALA A 64 16.96 -7.04 -9.96
N PHE A 65 15.76 -7.43 -10.37
CA PHE A 65 14.69 -7.85 -9.47
C PHE A 65 15.07 -9.05 -8.59
N SER A 66 15.88 -9.97 -9.10
CA SER A 66 16.36 -11.13 -8.34
C SER A 66 17.20 -10.79 -7.11
N ALA A 67 17.77 -9.57 -7.06
CA ALA A 67 18.52 -9.04 -5.93
C ALA A 67 17.76 -7.92 -5.18
N CYS A 68 16.49 -7.70 -5.49
CA CYS A 68 15.68 -6.61 -4.95
C CYS A 68 14.60 -7.16 -4.05
N ASP A 69 14.86 -7.24 -2.76
CA ASP A 69 13.90 -7.75 -1.77
C ASP A 69 13.06 -6.64 -1.10
N GLY A 70 13.25 -5.38 -1.49
CA GLY A 70 12.58 -4.22 -0.91
C GLY A 70 13.04 -3.87 0.51
N SER A 71 14.17 -4.39 0.98
CA SER A 71 14.75 -4.02 2.27
C SER A 71 15.37 -2.63 2.25
N GLY A 72 15.54 -2.04 3.44
CA GLY A 72 16.12 -0.71 3.58
C GLY A 72 15.12 0.43 3.39
N SER A 73 15.61 1.66 3.56
CA SER A 73 14.81 2.88 3.64
C SER A 73 14.65 3.54 2.26
N ASN A 74 14.02 2.85 1.32
CA ASN A 74 13.84 3.36 -0.05
C ASN A 74 12.39 3.27 -0.57
N TRP A 75 11.44 2.92 0.30
CA TRP A 75 10.00 2.97 0.00
C TRP A 75 9.50 4.40 0.05
N PHE A 76 8.75 4.82 -0.93
CA PHE A 76 8.07 6.10 -0.95
C PHE A 76 6.63 5.94 -1.42
N LYS A 77 5.74 6.70 -0.79
CA LYS A 77 4.31 6.65 -1.06
C LYS A 77 3.97 7.47 -2.31
N ILE A 78 3.20 6.89 -3.22
CA ILE A 78 2.71 7.57 -4.41
C ILE A 78 1.21 7.84 -4.37
N ASP A 79 0.45 7.05 -3.60
CA ASP A 79 -0.99 7.23 -3.50
C ASP A 79 -1.52 6.67 -2.17
N GLU A 80 -2.66 7.19 -1.74
CA GLU A 80 -3.40 6.68 -0.59
C GLU A 80 -4.86 7.06 -0.66
N GLY A 81 -5.72 6.15 -0.20
CA GLY A 81 -7.12 6.40 0.10
C GLY A 81 -7.40 6.02 1.55
N GLY A 82 -7.83 6.99 2.33
CA GLY A 82 -8.14 6.81 3.75
C GLY A 82 -9.63 6.93 4.05
N PHE A 83 -9.95 7.64 5.11
CA PHE A 83 -11.31 7.92 5.53
C PHE A 83 -11.73 9.33 5.05
N SER A 84 -12.86 9.40 4.36
CA SER A 84 -13.43 10.66 3.82
C SER A 84 -14.68 11.15 4.56
N GLY A 85 -15.02 10.52 5.67
CA GLY A 85 -16.19 10.90 6.49
C GLY A 85 -15.90 12.05 7.47
N ASP A 86 -16.94 12.73 7.92
CA ASP A 86 -16.92 13.94 8.78
C ASP A 86 -16.53 13.68 10.25
N GLY A 87 -15.62 12.77 10.52
CA GLY A 87 -15.19 12.42 11.89
C GLY A 87 -16.21 11.58 12.66
N VAL A 88 -17.21 11.04 12.00
CA VAL A 88 -18.26 10.21 12.58
C VAL A 88 -17.76 8.81 12.83
N LYS A 89 -18.15 8.29 13.99
CA LYS A 89 -17.92 6.94 14.54
C LYS A 89 -17.64 5.88 13.47
N VAL A 90 -16.44 5.36 13.47
CA VAL A 90 -16.10 4.15 12.73
C VAL A 90 -16.88 3.01 13.37
N PHE A 91 -17.95 2.57 12.73
CA PHE A 91 -18.65 1.37 13.16
C PHE A 91 -17.85 0.16 12.67
N LEU A 92 -17.10 -0.43 13.58
CA LEU A 92 -16.30 -1.62 13.28
C LEU A 92 -17.16 -2.82 12.87
N ASP A 93 -18.42 -2.85 13.29
CA ASP A 93 -19.35 -3.96 13.11
C ASP A 93 -20.42 -3.72 12.03
N SER A 94 -20.38 -2.62 11.27
CA SER A 94 -21.41 -2.37 10.27
C SER A 94 -21.00 -2.88 8.89
N GLU A 95 -21.86 -3.65 8.26
CA GLU A 95 -21.77 -4.06 6.85
C GLU A 95 -21.95 -2.88 5.87
N LYS A 96 -22.20 -1.68 6.40
CA LYS A 96 -22.41 -0.49 5.57
C LYS A 96 -21.09 0.21 5.27
N PRO A 97 -20.85 0.59 4.03
CA PRO A 97 -19.67 1.37 3.64
C PRO A 97 -19.64 2.70 4.41
N SER A 98 -18.65 2.88 5.25
CA SER A 98 -18.59 3.99 6.22
C SER A 98 -17.52 5.03 5.84
N GLY A 99 -17.53 5.53 4.62
CA GLY A 99 -16.63 6.61 4.20
C GLY A 99 -15.17 6.21 4.01
N TRP A 100 -14.82 4.94 4.15
CA TRP A 100 -13.49 4.43 3.82
C TRP A 100 -13.31 4.24 2.31
N GLU A 101 -12.16 4.62 1.78
CA GLU A 101 -11.85 4.40 0.36
C GLU A 101 -11.81 2.92 -0.01
N ILE A 102 -11.34 2.05 0.89
CA ILE A 102 -11.34 0.60 0.69
C ILE A 102 -12.76 0.02 0.51
N ALA A 103 -13.79 0.68 1.05
CA ALA A 103 -15.18 0.26 0.87
C ALA A 103 -15.62 0.33 -0.60
N LYS A 104 -15.04 1.22 -1.38
CA LYS A 104 -15.28 1.34 -2.83
C LYS A 104 -14.82 0.10 -3.59
N LEU A 105 -13.80 -0.62 -3.08
CA LEU A 105 -13.35 -1.89 -3.67
C LEU A 105 -14.40 -2.98 -3.47
N VAL A 106 -15.07 -3.02 -2.32
CA VAL A 106 -16.10 -4.02 -2.02
C VAL A 106 -17.33 -3.83 -2.90
N GLY A 107 -17.77 -2.57 -3.03
CA GLY A 107 -18.97 -2.22 -3.82
C GLY A 107 -18.75 -2.11 -5.33
N GLY A 108 -17.49 -2.10 -5.77
CA GLY A 108 -17.09 -1.86 -7.16
C GLY A 108 -16.44 -3.06 -7.84
N ASN A 109 -15.58 -2.77 -8.80
CA ASN A 109 -14.85 -3.76 -9.58
C ASN A 109 -13.59 -4.30 -8.87
N LYS A 110 -13.40 -4.01 -7.59
CA LYS A 110 -12.23 -4.38 -6.79
C LYS A 110 -10.90 -3.91 -7.41
N GLN A 111 -10.92 -2.72 -8.01
CA GLN A 111 -9.76 -2.12 -8.67
C GLN A 111 -9.38 -0.80 -8.01
N TRP A 112 -8.08 -0.59 -7.87
CA TRP A 112 -7.50 0.69 -7.47
C TRP A 112 -6.47 1.12 -8.51
N SER A 113 -6.57 2.40 -8.91
CA SER A 113 -5.72 2.96 -9.95
C SER A 113 -4.94 4.15 -9.38
N SER A 114 -3.64 4.16 -9.61
CA SER A 114 -2.72 5.20 -9.13
C SER A 114 -1.84 5.70 -10.28
N LYS A 115 -1.47 6.97 -10.24
CA LYS A 115 -0.53 7.53 -11.22
C LYS A 115 0.91 7.37 -10.76
N ILE A 116 1.77 6.95 -11.67
CA ILE A 116 3.21 7.02 -11.50
C ILE A 116 3.62 8.49 -11.48
N PRO A 117 4.43 8.94 -10.51
CA PRO A 117 4.85 10.34 -10.45
C PRO A 117 5.51 10.80 -11.75
N ALA A 118 5.13 11.98 -12.22
CA ALA A 118 5.71 12.57 -13.41
C ALA A 118 7.22 12.82 -13.22
N GLY A 119 8.01 12.54 -14.24
CA GLY A 119 9.46 12.76 -14.19
C GLY A 119 10.24 11.73 -13.36
N LEU A 120 9.61 10.69 -12.80
CA LEU A 120 10.27 9.65 -12.01
C LEU A 120 11.43 9.03 -12.81
N ALA A 121 12.58 8.85 -12.16
CA ALA A 121 13.76 8.30 -12.78
C ALA A 121 13.52 6.87 -13.29
N ALA A 122 14.02 6.56 -14.47
CA ALA A 122 13.95 5.22 -15.04
C ALA A 122 14.67 4.17 -14.15
N GLY A 123 14.24 2.93 -14.27
CA GLY A 123 14.82 1.80 -13.55
C GLY A 123 13.81 0.76 -13.10
N ASN A 124 14.28 -0.22 -12.34
CA ASN A 124 13.48 -1.29 -11.77
C ASN A 124 12.85 -0.83 -10.46
N TYR A 125 11.55 -1.07 -10.30
CA TYR A 125 10.79 -0.73 -9.11
C TYR A 125 9.93 -1.91 -8.64
N LEU A 126 9.79 -2.03 -7.33
CA LEU A 126 8.68 -2.76 -6.75
C LEU A 126 7.53 -1.76 -6.56
N VAL A 127 6.34 -2.12 -7.01
CA VAL A 127 5.10 -1.46 -6.60
C VAL A 127 4.43 -2.32 -5.54
N ARG A 128 4.04 -1.69 -4.43
CA ARG A 128 3.39 -2.35 -3.30
C ARG A 128 2.02 -1.72 -3.08
N HIS A 129 0.98 -2.50 -3.27
CA HIS A 129 -0.38 -2.16 -2.88
C HIS A 129 -0.66 -2.77 -1.51
N GLU A 130 -1.12 -1.96 -0.59
CA GLU A 130 -1.46 -2.39 0.77
C GLU A 130 -2.90 -2.05 1.09
N LEU A 131 -3.69 -3.07 1.41
CA LEU A 131 -4.98 -2.91 2.03
C LEU A 131 -4.82 -3.15 3.53
N ILE A 132 -5.28 -2.22 4.36
CA ILE A 132 -5.27 -2.38 5.82
C ILE A 132 -6.72 -2.53 6.27
N ALA A 133 -7.10 -3.72 6.75
CA ALA A 133 -8.44 -3.94 7.26
C ALA A 133 -8.52 -3.60 8.76
N LEU A 134 -9.42 -2.68 9.10
CA LEU A 134 -9.65 -2.16 10.45
C LEU A 134 -11.01 -2.56 11.02
N HIS A 135 -11.61 -3.64 10.51
CA HIS A 135 -12.93 -4.13 10.92
C HIS A 135 -12.94 -4.76 12.32
N GLN A 136 -11.77 -5.08 12.88
CA GLN A 136 -11.63 -5.60 14.23
C GLN A 136 -10.94 -4.58 15.13
N ALA A 137 -11.56 -4.25 16.25
CA ALA A 137 -11.02 -3.28 17.20
C ALA A 137 -9.63 -3.67 17.70
N ASN A 138 -8.68 -2.75 17.60
CA ASN A 138 -7.29 -2.92 18.04
C ASN A 138 -6.54 -4.10 17.39
N SER A 139 -7.07 -4.66 16.32
CA SER A 139 -6.54 -5.82 15.59
C SER A 139 -6.43 -5.51 14.10
N PRO A 140 -5.54 -4.60 13.69
CA PRO A 140 -5.35 -4.29 12.27
C PRO A 140 -4.84 -5.51 11.52
N GLN A 141 -5.29 -5.67 10.29
CA GLN A 141 -4.87 -6.73 9.39
C GLN A 141 -4.25 -6.10 8.14
N PHE A 142 -3.04 -6.48 7.81
CA PHE A 142 -2.28 -5.94 6.68
C PHE A 142 -2.26 -6.95 5.54
N TYR A 143 -2.58 -6.49 4.34
CA TYR A 143 -2.59 -7.27 3.10
C TYR A 143 -1.70 -6.58 2.06
N PRO A 144 -0.38 -6.67 2.21
CA PRO A 144 0.56 -6.07 1.28
C PRO A 144 0.87 -6.99 0.12
N GLU A 145 0.85 -6.47 -1.10
CA GLU A 145 1.19 -7.21 -2.30
C GLU A 145 2.18 -6.44 -3.16
N CYS A 146 3.22 -7.10 -3.63
CA CYS A 146 4.26 -6.51 -4.45
C CYS A 146 4.20 -7.03 -5.89
N ALA A 147 4.51 -6.15 -6.84
CA ALA A 147 4.70 -6.48 -8.25
C ALA A 147 5.95 -5.76 -8.80
N GLN A 148 6.49 -6.28 -9.89
CA GLN A 148 7.69 -5.78 -10.55
C GLN A 148 7.34 -4.85 -11.71
N LEU A 149 7.93 -3.65 -11.71
CA LEU A 149 7.66 -2.61 -12.68
C LEU A 149 8.96 -2.00 -13.20
N VAL A 150 9.13 -1.97 -14.51
CA VAL A 150 10.23 -1.26 -15.17
C VAL A 150 9.71 0.12 -15.56
N ILE A 151 10.23 1.17 -14.95
CA ILE A 151 9.93 2.54 -15.33
C ILE A 151 10.91 2.93 -16.44
N THR A 152 10.33 3.38 -17.56
CA THR A 152 11.08 3.80 -18.77
C THR A 152 11.08 5.32 -18.91
N GLY A 153 11.82 5.83 -19.91
CA GLY A 153 11.88 7.26 -20.23
C GLY A 153 13.13 7.94 -19.67
N THR A 154 13.13 9.27 -19.78
CA THR A 154 14.31 10.11 -19.45
C THR A 154 14.13 10.89 -18.15
N GLY A 155 13.13 10.54 -17.35
CA GLY A 155 12.91 11.15 -16.03
C GLY A 155 14.12 10.94 -15.11
N SER A 156 14.42 11.95 -14.29
CA SER A 156 15.55 11.92 -13.35
C SER A 156 15.11 12.17 -11.89
N ALA A 157 13.84 12.47 -11.66
CA ALA A 157 13.34 12.76 -10.34
C ALA A 157 13.43 11.54 -9.41
N GLN A 158 13.92 11.76 -8.22
CA GLN A 158 13.94 10.79 -7.14
C GLN A 158 13.43 11.44 -5.86
N PRO A 159 12.71 10.69 -5.00
CA PRO A 159 12.27 11.23 -3.74
C PRO A 159 13.45 11.53 -2.83
N ASP A 160 13.40 12.67 -2.13
CA ASP A 160 14.31 12.97 -1.05
C ASP A 160 14.17 11.98 0.12
N ALA A 161 15.15 11.96 1.02
CA ALA A 161 15.13 11.11 2.20
C ALA A 161 13.88 11.33 3.09
N SER A 162 13.34 12.56 3.12
CA SER A 162 12.11 12.90 3.86
C SER A 162 10.84 12.23 3.34
N PHE A 163 10.86 11.73 2.11
CA PHE A 163 9.77 10.97 1.49
C PHE A 163 9.97 9.45 1.59
N LYS A 164 11.12 9.01 2.11
CA LYS A 164 11.49 7.60 2.14
C LYS A 164 11.34 7.00 3.53
N THR A 165 11.00 5.72 3.56
CA THR A 165 10.93 4.91 4.77
C THR A 165 11.36 3.47 4.50
N SER A 166 11.61 2.72 5.56
CA SER A 166 11.71 1.26 5.51
C SER A 166 10.36 0.61 5.75
N ILE A 167 10.14 -0.55 5.15
CA ILE A 167 9.01 -1.41 5.46
C ILE A 167 9.55 -2.80 5.83
N PRO A 168 9.33 -3.29 7.08
CA PRO A 168 8.70 -2.60 8.22
C PRO A 168 9.46 -1.36 8.69
N GLY A 169 8.75 -0.47 9.40
CA GLY A 169 9.29 0.79 9.96
C GLY A 169 8.47 2.03 9.62
N TYR A 170 7.53 1.93 8.67
CA TYR A 170 6.67 3.05 8.22
C TYR A 170 5.57 3.42 9.22
N ALA A 171 5.25 2.54 10.16
CA ALA A 171 4.28 2.75 11.22
C ALA A 171 4.70 1.99 12.48
N LYS A 172 4.11 2.37 13.62
CA LYS A 172 4.26 1.68 14.91
C LYS A 172 3.00 0.84 15.19
N GLN A 173 3.15 -0.29 15.88
CA GLN A 173 2.02 -1.16 16.23
C GLN A 173 0.90 -0.44 16.99
N ASN A 174 1.22 0.60 17.73
CA ASN A 174 0.26 1.42 18.47
C ASN A 174 -0.08 2.75 17.79
N ASP A 175 0.20 2.88 16.50
CA ASP A 175 -0.16 4.09 15.75
C ASP A 175 -1.67 4.27 15.74
N ALA A 176 -2.14 5.48 16.07
CA ALA A 176 -3.55 5.82 16.13
C ALA A 176 -4.27 5.66 14.77
N ASN A 177 -3.52 5.68 13.67
CA ASN A 177 -4.07 5.47 12.32
C ASN A 177 -4.40 4.00 12.00
N ILE A 178 -3.89 3.06 12.78
CA ILE A 178 -4.12 1.62 12.57
C ILE A 178 -4.72 0.94 13.80
N LYS A 179 -4.70 1.58 14.96
CA LYS A 179 -5.27 1.06 16.20
C LYS A 179 -6.59 1.75 16.51
N VAL A 180 -7.68 1.13 16.08
CA VAL A 180 -9.05 1.66 16.25
C VAL A 180 -9.71 1.00 17.44
N SER A 181 -10.17 1.77 18.43
CA SER A 181 -10.92 1.25 19.58
C SER A 181 -12.41 1.08 19.26
N LYS A 182 -13.12 0.19 19.98
CA LYS A 182 -14.57 -0.05 19.82
C LYS A 182 -15.43 1.22 20.03
N ASN A 183 -14.98 2.13 20.88
CA ASN A 183 -15.71 3.34 21.28
C ASN A 183 -15.08 4.62 20.75
N GLY A 184 -14.06 4.53 19.90
CA GLY A 184 -13.31 5.68 19.45
C GLY A 184 -13.91 6.35 18.23
N SER A 185 -13.95 7.68 18.26
CA SER A 185 -13.94 8.47 17.04
C SER A 185 -12.58 8.28 16.37
N TYR A 186 -12.57 7.79 15.15
CA TYR A 186 -11.36 7.66 14.35
C TYR A 186 -11.17 8.95 13.55
N LEU A 187 -10.07 9.63 13.78
CA LEU A 187 -9.61 10.71 12.92
C LEU A 187 -8.48 10.16 12.06
N TRP A 188 -8.78 9.79 10.83
CA TRP A 188 -7.73 9.54 9.85
C TRP A 188 -6.92 10.84 9.71
N GLN A 189 -5.77 10.85 10.34
CA GLN A 189 -4.82 11.91 10.09
C GLN A 189 -3.96 11.47 8.91
N LYS A 190 -4.02 12.26 7.85
CA LYS A 190 -3.09 12.16 6.72
C LYS A 190 -1.67 12.49 7.20
N LYS A 191 -1.21 11.74 8.21
CA LYS A 191 0.12 11.79 8.78
C LYS A 191 0.93 10.69 8.14
N GLY A 192 1.81 11.06 7.30
CA GLY A 192 2.74 10.14 6.72
C GLY A 192 3.59 10.86 5.70
N LEU A 193 4.61 10.21 5.27
CA LEU A 193 5.45 10.63 4.18
C LEU A 193 4.60 11.26 3.08
N ARG A 194 4.94 12.49 2.71
CA ARG A 194 4.26 13.20 1.62
C ARG A 194 4.23 12.29 0.40
N SER A 195 3.12 12.28 -0.29
CA SER A 195 3.02 11.61 -1.59
C SER A 195 3.80 12.44 -2.62
N LEU A 196 4.67 11.82 -3.37
CA LEU A 196 5.19 12.38 -4.61
C LEU A 196 4.03 12.42 -5.63
N ARG A 197 3.57 13.62 -5.94
CA ARG A 197 2.57 13.84 -7.00
C ARG A 197 3.24 14.38 -8.25
#